data_9db0ab974fc2ae4785420084d7bca441
#
_entry.id   9db0ab974fc2ae4785420084d7bca441
#
_cell.length_a   1.000
_cell.length_b   1.000
_cell.length_c   1.000
_cell.angle_alpha   90.00
_cell.angle_beta   90.00
_cell.angle_gamma   90.00
#
_symmetry.space_group_name_H-M   'P 1'
#
loop_
_entity.id
_entity.type
_entity.pdbx_description
1 polymer ?
#
loop_
_entity_poly.entity_id
_entity_poly.type
_entity_poly.pdbx_seq_one_letter_code
_entity_poly.pdbx_strand_id
1 'polypeptide(L)'
;MDNRNLNTTPMDISTDQPPVGAVMVVGGGIAGMQASLDLAEQGFKVFLVEKKSAIGGHMAQLDKTFPTNDCAMCNISPKLVDTGRNLNIEILTNSELTAISGEAGNFEVTILRNPRYVDTDKCISCGECAEVCPVSIPDLFEEGLKQRKAAYKLYAQAVPSAYAIEKLGTAPCRSGCPAGQRAQGYIALIAEGRYKEAYRVIKEDNPFPSVCGRTCHHPCESKCTRNYVDEAVG
;
A
#
# COMPACT_ATOMS: atom_id res chain seq x y z
N MET A 1 -18.93 4.18 -11.29
CA MET A 1 -17.47 4.07 -11.42
C MET A 1 -16.89 5.38 -10.91
N ASP A 2 -16.84 5.56 -9.64
CA ASP A 2 -16.50 6.88 -9.07
C ASP A 2 -15.55 6.69 -7.90
N ASN A 3 -14.27 6.89 -8.20
CA ASN A 3 -13.16 6.78 -7.26
C ASN A 3 -13.09 8.08 -6.44
N ARG A 4 -14.10 8.33 -5.58
CA ARG A 4 -14.12 9.53 -4.75
C ARG A 4 -13.51 9.26 -3.37
N ASN A 5 -12.39 9.96 -3.14
CA ASN A 5 -11.81 10.36 -1.86
C ASN A 5 -11.45 9.26 -0.85
N LEU A 6 -10.35 8.61 -1.11
CA LEU A 6 -9.47 8.18 -0.03
C LEU A 6 -8.69 9.41 0.43
N ASN A 7 -8.72 9.71 1.73
CA ASN A 7 -8.03 10.82 2.36
C ASN A 7 -6.59 10.96 1.84
N THR A 8 -6.41 11.86 0.88
CA THR A 8 -5.10 12.43 0.56
C THR A 8 -4.83 13.47 1.62
N THR A 9 -4.13 13.11 2.67
CA THR A 9 -3.50 14.11 3.53
C THR A 9 -2.34 14.67 2.71
N PRO A 10 -2.34 15.97 2.33
CA PRO A 10 -1.15 16.57 1.76
C PRO A 10 -0.03 16.45 2.79
N MET A 11 1.07 15.79 2.43
CA MET A 11 2.27 15.86 3.23
C MET A 11 2.87 17.25 2.97
N ASP A 12 2.62 18.17 3.89
CA ASP A 12 3.24 19.50 3.88
C ASP A 12 4.72 19.32 4.23
N ILE A 13 5.56 19.26 3.20
CA ILE A 13 7.03 19.25 3.35
C ILE A 13 7.52 20.69 3.29
N SER A 14 6.96 21.54 4.14
CA SER A 14 7.54 22.85 4.40
C SER A 14 8.68 22.69 5.40
N THR A 15 9.88 22.52 4.93
CA THR A 15 11.07 22.61 5.77
C THR A 15 11.58 24.05 5.70
N ASP A 16 11.64 24.74 6.83
CA ASP A 16 12.31 26.04 7.04
C ASP A 16 13.85 25.97 6.86
N GLN A 17 14.36 24.93 6.25
CA GLN A 17 15.77 24.78 5.94
C GLN A 17 16.05 25.23 4.50
N PRO A 18 17.22 25.86 4.25
CA PRO A 18 17.61 26.24 2.89
C PRO A 18 17.54 25.01 1.97
N PRO A 19 17.13 25.17 0.70
CA PRO A 19 16.90 24.04 -0.18
C PRO A 19 18.16 23.21 -0.33
N VAL A 20 18.23 22.11 0.37
CA VAL A 20 19.16 21.03 0.08
C VAL A 20 18.66 20.43 -1.21
N GLY A 21 19.51 20.31 -2.24
CA GLY A 21 19.12 19.74 -3.51
C GLY A 21 18.42 18.39 -3.30
N ALA A 22 17.12 18.34 -3.57
CA ALA A 22 16.32 17.12 -3.46
C ALA A 22 15.98 16.61 -4.85
N VAL A 23 16.03 15.29 -5.04
CA VAL A 23 15.74 14.64 -6.32
C VAL A 23 14.69 13.58 -6.09
N MET A 24 13.67 13.54 -6.94
CA MET A 24 12.71 12.45 -6.97
C MET A 24 13.09 11.45 -8.06
N VAL A 25 13.14 10.17 -7.68
CA VAL A 25 13.34 9.03 -8.58
C VAL A 25 12.04 8.23 -8.61
N VAL A 26 11.49 8.02 -9.80
CA VAL A 26 10.24 7.27 -9.98
C VAL A 26 10.54 5.87 -10.50
N GLY A 27 10.17 4.87 -9.71
CA GLY A 27 10.39 3.45 -9.97
C GLY A 27 11.56 2.86 -9.17
N GLY A 28 11.23 1.96 -8.23
CA GLY A 28 12.17 1.27 -7.35
C GLY A 28 12.80 0.01 -7.96
N GLY A 29 12.93 -0.07 -9.30
CA GLY A 29 13.69 -1.13 -9.96
C GLY A 29 15.20 -0.94 -9.84
N ILE A 30 15.99 -1.83 -10.46
CA ILE A 30 17.46 -1.80 -10.38
C ILE A 30 18.06 -0.45 -10.81
N ALA A 31 17.54 0.15 -11.88
CA ALA A 31 17.99 1.45 -12.37
C ALA A 31 17.66 2.59 -11.40
N GLY A 32 16.42 2.59 -10.84
CA GLY A 32 16.02 3.61 -9.88
C GLY A 32 16.78 3.50 -8.56
N MET A 33 17.05 2.29 -8.09
CA MET A 33 17.88 2.08 -6.90
C MET A 33 19.32 2.58 -7.13
N GLN A 34 19.92 2.23 -8.27
CA GLN A 34 21.27 2.70 -8.59
C GLN A 34 21.33 4.22 -8.68
N ALA A 35 20.40 4.83 -9.43
CA ALA A 35 20.33 6.29 -9.53
C ALA A 35 20.14 6.97 -8.16
N SER A 36 19.30 6.36 -7.28
CA SER A 36 19.09 6.87 -5.93
C SER A 36 20.35 6.80 -5.07
N LEU A 37 21.12 5.72 -5.18
CA LEU A 37 22.40 5.56 -4.47
C LEU A 37 23.43 6.58 -4.97
N ASP A 38 23.61 6.69 -6.28
CA ASP A 38 24.58 7.61 -6.89
C ASP A 38 24.28 9.08 -6.52
N LEU A 39 22.99 9.46 -6.49
CA LEU A 39 22.57 10.79 -6.07
C LEU A 39 22.76 11.02 -4.56
N ALA A 40 22.45 10.02 -3.75
CA ALA A 40 22.62 10.10 -2.30
C ALA A 40 24.11 10.20 -1.90
N GLU A 41 25.01 9.53 -2.61
CA GLU A 41 26.46 9.64 -2.43
C GLU A 41 26.98 11.04 -2.79
N GLN A 42 26.33 11.72 -3.74
CA GLN A 42 26.62 13.12 -4.08
C GLN A 42 26.03 14.13 -3.07
N GLY A 43 25.33 13.66 -2.03
CA GLY A 43 24.78 14.48 -0.96
C GLY A 43 23.36 15.00 -1.21
N PHE A 44 22.68 14.55 -2.26
CA PHE A 44 21.28 14.91 -2.49
C PHE A 44 20.33 14.12 -1.57
N LYS A 45 19.28 14.77 -1.12
CA LYS A 45 18.12 14.06 -0.57
C LYS A 45 17.34 13.41 -1.72
N VAL A 46 17.06 12.12 -1.64
CA VAL A 46 16.39 11.37 -2.70
C VAL A 46 15.05 10.83 -2.20
N PHE A 47 13.98 11.11 -2.95
CA PHE A 47 12.66 10.50 -2.77
C PHE A 47 12.46 9.42 -3.83
N LEU A 48 12.53 8.16 -3.42
CA LEU A 48 12.33 7.00 -4.31
C LEU A 48 10.88 6.55 -4.26
N VAL A 49 10.12 6.85 -5.31
CA VAL A 49 8.70 6.54 -5.42
C VAL A 49 8.51 5.19 -6.11
N GLU A 50 7.81 4.25 -5.45
CA GLU A 50 7.52 2.92 -5.97
C GLU A 50 6.04 2.59 -5.84
N LYS A 51 5.43 2.15 -6.93
CA LYS A 51 4.02 1.77 -7.00
C LYS A 51 3.70 0.50 -6.21
N LYS A 52 4.60 -0.48 -6.23
CA LYS A 52 4.46 -1.74 -5.50
C LYS A 52 4.73 -1.54 -4.01
N SER A 53 4.42 -2.55 -3.21
CA SER A 53 4.65 -2.54 -1.75
C SER A 53 6.12 -2.66 -1.35
N ALA A 54 7.01 -2.92 -2.30
CA ALA A 54 8.47 -3.00 -2.09
C ALA A 54 9.22 -2.61 -3.37
N ILE A 55 10.45 -2.11 -3.20
CA ILE A 55 11.39 -1.88 -4.31
C ILE A 55 11.97 -3.21 -4.80
N GLY A 56 12.63 -3.23 -5.96
CA GLY A 56 13.25 -4.42 -6.58
C GLY A 56 12.87 -4.60 -8.04
N GLY A 57 11.68 -4.17 -8.43
CA GLY A 57 11.20 -4.22 -9.82
C GLY A 57 11.16 -5.63 -10.39
N HIS A 58 11.33 -5.74 -11.70
CA HIS A 58 11.33 -7.03 -12.39
C HIS A 58 12.54 -7.90 -12.05
N MET A 59 13.69 -7.29 -11.69
CA MET A 59 14.86 -8.08 -11.33
C MET A 59 14.63 -8.95 -10.10
N ALA A 60 13.77 -8.52 -9.16
CA ALA A 60 13.39 -9.32 -8.01
C ALA A 60 12.49 -10.53 -8.38
N GLN A 61 11.88 -10.54 -9.58
CA GLN A 61 11.04 -11.62 -10.09
C GLN A 61 11.84 -12.68 -10.86
N LEU A 62 13.05 -12.34 -11.30
CA LEU A 62 13.90 -13.25 -12.06
C LEU A 62 14.64 -14.23 -11.14
N ASP A 63 14.77 -15.48 -11.55
CA ASP A 63 15.69 -16.43 -10.95
C ASP A 63 17.14 -16.09 -11.34
N LYS A 64 17.38 -15.96 -12.65
CA LYS A 64 18.69 -15.72 -13.21
C LYS A 64 18.70 -14.63 -14.26
N THR A 65 19.86 -14.01 -14.46
CA THR A 65 20.07 -12.99 -15.49
C THR A 65 20.67 -13.61 -16.75
N PHE A 66 20.20 -13.17 -17.92
CA PHE A 66 20.77 -13.53 -19.21
C PHE A 66 21.88 -12.52 -19.57
N PRO A 67 22.99 -12.93 -20.22
CA PRO A 67 23.35 -14.29 -20.66
C PRO A 67 24.21 -15.06 -19.65
N THR A 68 24.59 -14.46 -18.54
CA THR A 68 25.60 -14.99 -17.60
C THR A 68 25.07 -16.08 -16.68
N ASN A 69 23.74 -16.26 -16.60
CA ASN A 69 23.08 -17.15 -15.64
C ASN A 69 23.39 -16.85 -14.17
N ASP A 70 23.71 -15.59 -13.84
CA ASP A 70 23.91 -15.17 -12.47
C ASP A 70 22.58 -15.13 -11.70
N CYS A 71 22.63 -15.40 -10.42
CA CYS A 71 21.49 -15.26 -9.54
C CYS A 71 21.02 -13.80 -9.49
N ALA A 72 19.81 -13.52 -9.96
CA ALA A 72 19.27 -12.17 -10.01
C ALA A 72 19.13 -11.56 -8.61
N MET A 73 18.65 -12.34 -7.63
CA MET A 73 18.51 -11.91 -6.25
C MET A 73 19.86 -11.61 -5.60
N CYS A 74 20.90 -12.42 -5.90
CA CYS A 74 22.24 -12.19 -5.36
C CYS A 74 22.83 -10.85 -5.85
N ASN A 75 22.52 -10.48 -7.09
CA ASN A 75 22.98 -9.20 -7.67
C ASN A 75 22.21 -7.99 -7.13
N ILE A 76 20.90 -8.13 -6.86
CA ILE A 76 20.07 -7.01 -6.43
C ILE A 76 20.09 -6.81 -4.91
N SER A 77 20.29 -7.86 -4.10
CA SER A 77 20.20 -7.81 -2.64
C SER A 77 21.11 -6.76 -1.99
N PRO A 78 22.38 -6.60 -2.36
CA PRO A 78 23.23 -5.54 -1.82
C PRO A 78 22.60 -4.16 -2.03
N LYS A 79 22.12 -3.88 -3.26
CA LYS A 79 21.50 -2.60 -3.60
C LYS A 79 20.20 -2.35 -2.85
N LEU A 80 19.39 -3.40 -2.59
CA LEU A 80 18.20 -3.30 -1.75
C LEU A 80 18.56 -2.87 -0.33
N VAL A 81 19.59 -3.48 0.26
CA VAL A 81 20.06 -3.18 1.60
C VAL A 81 20.63 -1.77 1.68
N ASP A 82 21.49 -1.40 0.74
CA ASP A 82 22.14 -0.09 0.70
C ASP A 82 21.08 1.02 0.52
N THR A 83 20.14 0.85 -0.40
CA THR A 83 19.03 1.80 -0.61
C THR A 83 18.16 1.92 0.64
N GLY A 84 17.84 0.80 1.29
CA GLY A 84 16.97 0.79 2.48
C GLY A 84 17.61 1.35 3.74
N ARG A 85 18.94 1.41 3.80
CA ARG A 85 19.70 1.91 4.97
C ARG A 85 20.24 3.32 4.78
N ASN A 86 20.22 3.85 3.56
CA ASN A 86 20.76 5.17 3.28
C ASN A 86 19.88 6.27 3.87
N LEU A 87 20.44 7.11 4.73
CA LEU A 87 19.72 8.18 5.41
C LEU A 87 19.25 9.30 4.46
N ASN A 88 19.90 9.43 3.31
CA ASN A 88 19.55 10.41 2.28
C ASN A 88 18.46 9.90 1.33
N ILE A 89 18.09 8.60 1.40
CA ILE A 89 17.06 8.02 0.55
C ILE A 89 15.78 7.76 1.37
N GLU A 90 14.70 8.36 0.94
CA GLU A 90 13.36 8.10 1.48
C GLU A 90 12.56 7.26 0.48
N ILE A 91 12.18 6.06 0.89
CA ILE A 91 11.45 5.10 0.05
C ILE A 91 9.95 5.26 0.26
N LEU A 92 9.25 5.71 -0.78
CA LEU A 92 7.81 5.89 -0.82
C LEU A 92 7.17 4.74 -1.60
N THR A 93 6.87 3.63 -0.93
CA THR A 93 6.17 2.49 -1.53
C THR A 93 4.65 2.67 -1.53
N ASN A 94 3.93 1.88 -2.32
CA ASN A 94 2.50 2.03 -2.60
C ASN A 94 2.14 3.43 -3.11
N SER A 95 3.06 4.08 -3.82
CA SER A 95 2.96 5.49 -4.19
C SER A 95 3.06 5.67 -5.69
N GLU A 96 2.18 6.48 -6.24
CA GLU A 96 2.13 6.79 -7.68
C GLU A 96 2.23 8.30 -7.88
N LEU A 97 3.04 8.70 -8.86
CA LEU A 97 3.10 10.07 -9.31
C LEU A 97 1.82 10.41 -10.08
N THR A 98 1.11 11.46 -9.65
CA THR A 98 -0.15 11.88 -10.28
C THR A 98 -0.03 13.21 -11.03
N ALA A 99 0.82 14.11 -10.58
CA ALA A 99 1.06 15.38 -11.27
C ALA A 99 2.46 15.90 -11.00
N ILE A 100 3.01 16.64 -11.97
CA ILE A 100 4.24 17.43 -11.86
C ILE A 100 3.94 18.80 -12.45
N SER A 101 4.35 19.85 -11.77
CA SER A 101 4.33 21.24 -12.24
C SER A 101 5.63 21.94 -11.85
N GLY A 102 5.81 23.18 -12.31
CA GLY A 102 7.03 23.96 -12.04
C GLY A 102 8.10 23.85 -13.12
N GLU A 103 9.30 24.28 -12.77
CA GLU A 103 10.47 24.39 -13.67
C GLU A 103 11.67 23.63 -13.08
N ALA A 104 12.71 23.43 -13.90
CA ALA A 104 13.93 22.77 -13.45
C ALA A 104 14.53 23.48 -12.22
N GLY A 105 14.73 22.73 -11.15
CA GLY A 105 15.19 23.20 -9.86
C GLY A 105 14.08 23.60 -8.88
N ASN A 106 12.82 23.70 -9.33
CA ASN A 106 11.68 24.00 -8.48
C ASN A 106 10.41 23.30 -8.97
N PHE A 107 10.40 21.96 -8.86
CA PHE A 107 9.25 21.15 -9.22
C PHE A 107 8.30 21.00 -8.03
N GLU A 108 7.01 21.15 -8.28
CA GLU A 108 5.94 20.72 -7.38
C GLU A 108 5.40 19.38 -7.84
N VAL A 109 5.37 18.40 -6.93
CA VAL A 109 5.04 17.02 -7.27
C VAL A 109 3.89 16.53 -6.41
N THR A 110 2.85 16.00 -7.04
CA THR A 110 1.73 15.35 -6.35
C THR A 110 1.86 13.83 -6.44
N ILE A 111 1.88 13.17 -5.27
CA ILE A 111 1.99 11.73 -5.14
C ILE A 111 0.72 11.18 -4.48
N LEU A 112 0.10 10.19 -5.11
CA LEU A 112 -0.97 9.40 -4.50
C LEU A 112 -0.33 8.24 -3.73
N ARG A 113 -0.44 8.26 -2.40
CA ARG A 113 0.02 7.18 -1.54
C ARG A 113 -1.13 6.27 -1.15
N ASN A 114 -1.12 5.05 -1.65
CA ASN A 114 -2.10 4.03 -1.29
C ASN A 114 -1.78 3.43 0.10
N PRO A 115 -2.80 3.19 0.93
CA PRO A 115 -2.57 2.66 2.28
C PRO A 115 -2.03 1.23 2.23
N ARG A 116 -1.02 0.95 3.05
CA ARG A 116 -0.46 -0.40 3.24
C ARG A 116 -1.33 -1.29 4.14
N TYR A 117 -2.15 -0.69 5.00
CA TYR A 117 -2.96 -1.34 6.05
C TYR A 117 -2.16 -2.11 7.11
N VAL A 118 -0.84 -1.98 7.10
CA VAL A 118 0.09 -2.53 8.09
C VAL A 118 1.02 -1.42 8.50
N ASP A 119 1.17 -1.23 9.80
CA ASP A 119 2.10 -0.27 10.40
C ASP A 119 3.54 -0.80 10.22
N THR A 120 4.34 -0.11 9.41
CA THR A 120 5.72 -0.52 9.08
C THR A 120 6.64 -0.48 10.29
N ASP A 121 6.38 0.40 11.25
CA ASP A 121 7.22 0.58 12.43
C ASP A 121 6.99 -0.53 13.47
N LYS A 122 5.80 -1.13 13.45
CA LYS A 122 5.42 -2.27 14.30
C LYS A 122 5.60 -3.62 13.64
N CYS A 123 5.66 -3.66 12.32
CA CYS A 123 5.73 -4.91 11.56
C CYS A 123 7.12 -5.54 11.64
N ILE A 124 7.25 -6.64 12.33
CA ILE A 124 8.49 -7.43 12.42
C ILE A 124 8.63 -8.48 11.31
N SER A 125 7.73 -8.50 10.34
CA SER A 125 7.74 -9.43 9.19
C SER A 125 7.63 -10.92 9.59
N CYS A 126 6.93 -11.25 10.68
CA CYS A 126 6.78 -12.63 11.19
C CYS A 126 5.93 -13.55 10.28
N GLY A 127 4.97 -13.00 9.53
CA GLY A 127 4.12 -13.79 8.62
C GLY A 127 2.77 -14.22 9.19
N GLU A 128 2.53 -14.12 10.49
CA GLU A 128 1.29 -14.57 11.14
C GLU A 128 0.02 -13.98 10.50
N CYS A 129 0.06 -12.72 10.09
CA CYS A 129 -1.07 -12.07 9.41
C CYS A 129 -1.43 -12.74 8.06
N ALA A 130 -0.46 -13.34 7.37
CA ALA A 130 -0.72 -14.09 6.15
C ALA A 130 -1.26 -15.50 6.46
N GLU A 131 -0.80 -16.15 7.52
CA GLU A 131 -1.25 -17.48 7.92
C GLU A 131 -2.74 -17.47 8.29
N VAL A 132 -3.17 -16.49 9.07
CA VAL A 132 -4.57 -16.35 9.49
C VAL A 132 -5.48 -15.67 8.45
N CYS A 133 -4.93 -15.15 7.36
CA CYS A 133 -5.72 -14.45 6.36
C CYS A 133 -6.64 -15.40 5.58
N PRO A 134 -7.98 -15.22 5.62
CA PRO A 134 -8.91 -16.11 4.93
C PRO A 134 -8.98 -15.86 3.42
N VAL A 135 -8.47 -14.72 2.94
CA VAL A 135 -8.61 -14.28 1.54
C VAL A 135 -7.39 -14.67 0.75
N SER A 136 -7.60 -15.43 -0.35
CA SER A 136 -6.57 -15.76 -1.34
C SER A 136 -6.85 -15.04 -2.64
N ILE A 137 -5.80 -14.52 -3.27
CA ILE A 137 -5.85 -13.75 -4.51
C ILE A 137 -4.73 -14.21 -5.44
N PRO A 138 -4.84 -14.00 -6.77
CA PRO A 138 -3.74 -14.27 -7.69
C PRO A 138 -2.48 -13.48 -7.31
N ASP A 139 -1.35 -14.13 -7.34
CA ASP A 139 -0.06 -13.50 -7.06
C ASP A 139 0.48 -12.84 -8.34
N LEU A 140 0.28 -11.54 -8.48
CA LEU A 140 0.75 -10.80 -9.66
C LEU A 140 2.27 -10.63 -9.69
N PHE A 141 2.97 -10.85 -8.58
CA PHE A 141 4.44 -10.89 -8.59
C PHE A 141 4.95 -12.12 -9.32
N GLU A 142 4.21 -13.22 -9.24
CA GLU A 142 4.44 -14.48 -9.97
C GLU A 142 3.54 -14.59 -11.22
N GLU A 143 3.22 -13.46 -11.85
CA GLU A 143 2.40 -13.38 -13.08
C GLU A 143 1.05 -14.10 -12.97
N GLY A 144 0.50 -14.24 -11.76
CA GLY A 144 -0.76 -14.94 -11.50
C GLY A 144 -0.67 -16.47 -11.54
N LEU A 145 0.52 -17.05 -11.69
CA LEU A 145 0.72 -18.50 -11.78
C LEU A 145 0.45 -19.23 -10.47
N LYS A 146 0.43 -18.52 -9.35
CA LYS A 146 0.04 -19.06 -8.05
C LYS A 146 -0.92 -18.13 -7.32
N GLN A 147 -1.49 -18.64 -6.23
CA GLN A 147 -2.29 -17.87 -5.29
C GLN A 147 -1.42 -17.43 -4.12
N ARG A 148 -1.68 -16.22 -3.59
CA ARG A 148 -1.15 -15.72 -2.34
C ARG A 148 -2.26 -15.18 -1.44
N LYS A 149 -1.95 -14.95 -0.18
CA LYS A 149 -2.88 -14.30 0.73
C LYS A 149 -3.00 -12.81 0.45
N ALA A 150 -4.15 -12.22 0.79
CA ALA A 150 -4.34 -10.77 0.69
C ALA A 150 -3.41 -10.01 1.64
N ALA A 151 -3.11 -10.56 2.82
CA ALA A 151 -2.00 -10.13 3.66
C ALA A 151 -0.70 -10.79 3.15
N TYR A 152 0.24 -10.00 2.65
CA TYR A 152 1.40 -10.52 1.94
C TYR A 152 2.66 -9.68 2.17
N LYS A 153 3.79 -10.30 1.99
CA LYS A 153 5.08 -9.67 1.71
C LYS A 153 5.42 -9.94 0.25
N LEU A 154 5.87 -8.94 -0.49
CA LEU A 154 5.98 -9.05 -1.96
C LEU A 154 6.93 -10.18 -2.38
N TYR A 155 8.09 -10.28 -1.71
CA TYR A 155 9.06 -11.37 -1.81
C TYR A 155 9.90 -11.42 -0.53
N ALA A 156 10.67 -12.47 -0.31
CA ALA A 156 11.34 -12.73 0.96
C ALA A 156 12.27 -11.59 1.41
N GLN A 157 13.07 -11.03 0.49
CA GLN A 157 14.07 -9.97 0.74
C GLN A 157 13.51 -8.56 0.51
N ALA A 158 12.19 -8.40 0.43
CA ALA A 158 11.53 -7.14 0.13
C ALA A 158 11.98 -6.00 1.06
N VAL A 159 12.19 -4.83 0.47
CA VAL A 159 12.48 -3.57 1.18
C VAL A 159 11.38 -2.55 0.83
N PRO A 160 10.68 -1.99 1.84
CA PRO A 160 10.77 -2.29 3.27
C PRO A 160 10.37 -3.73 3.61
N SER A 161 11.01 -4.30 4.65
CA SER A 161 10.71 -5.65 5.13
C SER A 161 9.43 -5.63 5.97
N ALA A 162 8.29 -5.39 5.34
CA ALA A 162 7.00 -5.30 6.00
C ALA A 162 5.90 -5.91 5.13
N TYR A 163 4.89 -6.47 5.80
CA TYR A 163 3.68 -6.94 5.14
C TYR A 163 2.83 -5.78 4.61
N ALA A 164 1.96 -6.08 3.67
CA ALA A 164 0.91 -5.20 3.17
C ALA A 164 -0.38 -6.01 3.03
N ILE A 165 -1.51 -5.34 2.98
CA ILE A 165 -2.78 -5.98 2.67
C ILE A 165 -3.28 -5.43 1.33
N GLU A 166 -3.46 -6.31 0.37
CA GLU A 166 -4.05 -5.94 -0.91
C GLU A 166 -5.57 -6.07 -0.87
N LYS A 167 -6.24 -5.03 -1.31
CA LYS A 167 -7.69 -5.00 -1.44
C LYS A 167 -8.06 -4.93 -2.91
N LEU A 168 -8.67 -6.00 -3.42
CA LEU A 168 -9.15 -6.08 -4.80
C LEU A 168 -10.68 -5.97 -4.81
N GLY A 169 -11.19 -5.07 -5.65
CA GLY A 169 -12.61 -4.88 -5.87
C GLY A 169 -13.36 -4.31 -4.65
N THR A 170 -14.62 -4.71 -4.50
CA THR A 170 -15.52 -4.25 -3.44
C THR A 170 -15.64 -5.30 -2.36
N ALA A 171 -15.65 -4.89 -1.08
CA ALA A 171 -15.84 -5.79 0.04
C ALA A 171 -17.15 -6.59 -0.10
N PRO A 172 -17.15 -7.92 0.16
CA PRO A 172 -18.35 -8.76 0.02
C PRO A 172 -19.55 -8.27 0.81
N CYS A 173 -19.35 -7.73 2.03
CA CYS A 173 -20.40 -7.13 2.82
C CYS A 173 -21.04 -5.90 2.12
N ARG A 174 -20.25 -5.09 1.43
CA ARG A 174 -20.76 -3.95 0.65
C ARG A 174 -21.53 -4.42 -0.58
N SER A 175 -21.02 -5.43 -1.30
CA SER A 175 -21.72 -6.02 -2.45
C SER A 175 -23.02 -6.74 -2.05
N GLY A 176 -23.08 -7.27 -0.83
CA GLY A 176 -24.28 -7.90 -0.29
C GLY A 176 -25.34 -6.91 0.22
N CYS A 177 -24.96 -5.66 0.45
CA CYS A 177 -25.87 -4.63 0.94
C CYS A 177 -26.58 -3.92 -0.21
N PRO A 178 -27.95 -3.88 -0.26
CA PRO A 178 -28.67 -3.16 -1.29
C PRO A 178 -28.35 -1.66 -1.34
N ALA A 179 -28.02 -1.05 -0.20
CA ALA A 179 -27.60 0.35 -0.10
C ALA A 179 -26.10 0.56 -0.35
N GLY A 180 -25.34 -0.52 -0.55
CA GLY A 180 -23.90 -0.43 -0.77
C GLY A 180 -23.11 0.11 0.43
N GLN A 181 -23.57 -0.12 1.66
CA GLN A 181 -22.95 0.39 2.88
C GLN A 181 -21.50 -0.05 3.02
N ARG A 182 -20.64 0.89 3.39
CA ARG A 182 -19.21 0.65 3.67
C ARG A 182 -19.02 0.11 5.09
N ALA A 183 -19.61 -1.07 5.38
CA ALA A 183 -19.60 -1.66 6.72
C ALA A 183 -18.18 -1.76 7.31
N GLN A 184 -17.23 -2.26 6.55
CA GLN A 184 -15.82 -2.32 6.97
C GLN A 184 -15.26 -0.96 7.40
N GLY A 185 -15.60 0.12 6.67
CA GLY A 185 -15.10 1.48 6.93
C GLY A 185 -15.66 2.05 8.24
N TYR A 186 -16.96 1.99 8.47
CA TYR A 186 -17.52 2.55 9.71
C TYR A 186 -17.19 1.70 10.94
N ILE A 187 -17.06 0.38 10.79
CA ILE A 187 -16.66 -0.50 11.90
C ILE A 187 -15.21 -0.20 12.32
N ALA A 188 -14.31 0.01 11.37
CA ALA A 188 -12.92 0.41 11.67
C ALA A 188 -12.87 1.75 12.44
N LEU A 189 -13.66 2.73 12.02
CA LEU A 189 -13.77 4.02 12.73
C LEU A 189 -14.38 3.89 14.13
N ILE A 190 -15.34 2.99 14.32
CA ILE A 190 -15.90 2.69 15.63
C ILE A 190 -14.83 2.07 16.55
N ALA A 191 -14.04 1.13 16.03
CA ALA A 191 -12.95 0.50 16.78
C ALA A 191 -11.87 1.52 17.23
N GLU A 192 -11.68 2.60 16.46
CA GLU A 192 -10.80 3.73 16.82
C GLU A 192 -11.49 4.77 17.74
N GLY A 193 -12.76 4.59 18.13
CA GLY A 193 -13.53 5.56 18.91
C GLY A 193 -13.99 6.79 18.12
N ARG A 194 -13.87 6.80 16.80
CA ARG A 194 -14.22 7.91 15.89
C ARG A 194 -15.68 7.86 15.47
N TYR A 195 -16.58 7.84 16.42
CA TYR A 195 -18.02 7.61 16.20
C TYR A 195 -18.69 8.65 15.28
N LYS A 196 -18.29 9.92 15.36
CA LYS A 196 -18.86 10.98 14.51
C LYS A 196 -18.50 10.76 13.03
N GLU A 197 -17.31 10.31 12.76
CA GLU A 197 -16.86 10.02 11.40
C GLU A 197 -17.49 8.73 10.87
N ALA A 198 -17.60 7.71 11.71
CA ALA A 198 -18.32 6.49 11.38
C ALA A 198 -19.77 6.81 10.97
N TYR A 199 -20.46 7.66 11.73
CA TYR A 199 -21.81 8.10 11.40
C TYR A 199 -21.88 8.86 10.06
N ARG A 200 -20.90 9.72 9.75
CA ARG A 200 -20.83 10.41 8.44
C ARG A 200 -20.70 9.41 7.29
N VAL A 201 -19.81 8.43 7.41
CA VAL A 201 -19.63 7.35 6.43
C VAL A 201 -20.92 6.58 6.19
N ILE A 202 -21.67 6.26 7.27
CA ILE A 202 -22.97 5.62 7.16
C ILE A 202 -23.97 6.50 6.41
N LYS A 203 -24.03 7.78 6.76
CA LYS A 203 -24.99 8.74 6.18
C LYS A 203 -24.77 9.01 4.70
N GLU A 204 -23.53 8.90 4.21
CA GLU A 204 -23.22 9.06 2.79
C GLU A 204 -23.89 7.99 1.92
N ASP A 205 -23.93 6.74 2.40
CA ASP A 205 -24.50 5.60 1.66
C ASP A 205 -25.99 5.36 2.02
N ASN A 206 -26.39 5.73 3.25
CA ASN A 206 -27.74 5.48 3.78
C ASN A 206 -28.28 6.71 4.54
N PRO A 207 -29.24 7.44 3.95
CA PRO A 207 -29.80 8.62 4.58
C PRO A 207 -30.61 8.34 5.84
N PHE A 208 -31.11 7.10 6.04
CA PHE A 208 -31.97 6.70 7.15
C PHE A 208 -31.40 5.55 8.00
N PRO A 209 -30.16 5.69 8.57
CA PRO A 209 -29.49 4.57 9.23
C PRO A 209 -30.26 4.01 10.43
N SER A 210 -30.97 4.85 11.17
CA SER A 210 -31.75 4.40 12.33
C SER A 210 -32.97 3.52 11.97
N VAL A 211 -33.59 3.79 10.83
CA VAL A 211 -34.71 2.97 10.32
C VAL A 211 -34.15 1.68 9.73
N CYS A 212 -33.18 1.78 8.84
CA CYS A 212 -32.57 0.62 8.19
C CYS A 212 -31.96 -0.34 9.22
N GLY A 213 -31.27 0.16 10.25
CA GLY A 213 -30.67 -0.69 11.28
C GLY A 213 -31.69 -1.48 12.13
N ARG A 214 -32.96 -1.08 12.14
CA ARG A 214 -34.03 -1.80 12.85
C ARG A 214 -34.81 -2.76 11.97
N THR A 215 -34.90 -2.52 10.68
CA THR A 215 -35.71 -3.29 9.74
C THR A 215 -34.87 -4.17 8.80
N CYS A 216 -33.57 -3.99 8.78
CA CYS A 216 -32.66 -4.71 7.90
C CYS A 216 -32.55 -6.19 8.34
N HIS A 217 -32.56 -7.10 7.36
CA HIS A 217 -32.29 -8.52 7.58
C HIS A 217 -30.80 -8.89 7.46
N HIS A 218 -29.95 -7.90 7.44
CA HIS A 218 -28.47 -7.98 7.45
C HIS A 218 -27.84 -8.89 6.38
N PRO A 219 -28.12 -8.72 5.09
CA PRO A 219 -27.55 -9.57 4.05
C PRO A 219 -26.02 -9.44 3.93
N CYS A 220 -25.44 -8.37 4.49
CA CYS A 220 -24.01 -8.17 4.59
C CYS A 220 -23.32 -9.21 5.49
N GLU A 221 -23.99 -9.69 6.55
CA GLU A 221 -23.46 -10.69 7.48
C GLU A 221 -23.28 -12.04 6.79
N SER A 222 -24.24 -12.47 5.98
CA SER A 222 -24.11 -13.72 5.21
C SER A 222 -22.96 -13.70 4.18
N LYS A 223 -22.52 -12.51 3.76
CA LYS A 223 -21.40 -12.32 2.84
C LYS A 223 -20.08 -11.96 3.53
N CYS A 224 -20.10 -11.89 4.86
CA CYS A 224 -18.91 -11.50 5.62
C CYS A 224 -17.81 -12.54 5.52
N THR A 225 -16.58 -12.09 5.15
CA THR A 225 -15.41 -12.99 5.05
C THR A 225 -14.96 -13.52 6.41
N ARG A 226 -15.36 -12.89 7.52
CA ARG A 226 -15.10 -13.43 8.86
C ARG A 226 -15.77 -14.78 9.11
N ASN A 227 -16.86 -15.09 8.41
CA ASN A 227 -17.51 -16.40 8.49
C ASN A 227 -16.57 -17.58 8.16
N TYR A 228 -15.41 -17.31 7.52
CA TYR A 228 -14.36 -18.32 7.28
C TYR A 228 -13.39 -18.49 8.46
N VAL A 229 -13.50 -17.63 9.47
CA VAL A 229 -12.59 -17.61 10.63
C VAL A 229 -13.37 -17.86 11.94
N ASP A 230 -14.43 -17.10 12.15
CA ASP A 230 -15.25 -17.14 13.35
C ASP A 230 -16.71 -16.75 13.02
N GLU A 231 -17.17 -15.56 13.36
CA GLU A 231 -18.53 -15.07 13.17
C GLU A 231 -18.54 -13.79 12.35
N ALA A 232 -19.65 -13.56 11.65
CA ALA A 232 -19.87 -12.32 10.95
C ALA A 232 -19.78 -11.12 11.91
N VAL A 233 -19.33 -9.99 11.38
CA VAL A 233 -19.40 -8.73 12.15
C VAL A 233 -20.84 -8.25 12.16
N GLY A 234 -21.45 -8.23 13.34
CA GLY A 234 -22.83 -7.81 13.60
C GLY A 234 -23.05 -6.29 13.54
#